data_1674b3476dbc215f12338c482c2525ec
#
_entry.id   1674b3476dbc215f12338c482c2525ec
#
_cell.length_a   1.000
_cell.length_b   1.000
_cell.length_c   1.000
_cell.angle_alpha   90.00
_cell.angle_beta   90.00
_cell.angle_gamma   90.00
#
_symmetry.space_group_name_H-M   'P 1'
#
loop_
_entity.id
_entity.type
_entity.pdbx_description
1 polymer ?
#
loop_
_entity_poly.entity_id
_entity_poly.type
_entity_poly.pdbx_seq_one_letter_code
_entity_poly.pdbx_strand_id
1 'polypeptide(L)'
;MRAVAGGGRYDKLCSVISDGATDIPACGFAMGDVVIGDLIKSTKSANSQLLNYLAVNDAADVYVIIADESKRIEAIEIIQKLRNEGHKTIHSLSETKIAKQFSSAENLKARTAIIVGREYPKIKVKDLSNKTEIEINVEEIPSTVETIKNSPLDPPLIS
;
A
#
# COMPACT_ATOMS: atom_id res chain seq x y z
N MET A 1 4.28 23.01 -24.06
CA MET A 1 3.98 21.56 -23.79
C MET A 1 5.29 20.91 -23.37
N ARG A 2 5.32 20.19 -22.25
CA ARG A 2 6.53 19.46 -21.80
C ARG A 2 6.62 18.13 -22.56
N ALA A 3 7.84 17.66 -22.84
CA ALA A 3 8.05 16.34 -23.41
C ALA A 3 7.57 15.26 -22.43
N VAL A 4 6.81 14.30 -22.92
CA VAL A 4 6.32 13.17 -22.12
C VAL A 4 7.42 12.14 -21.93
N ALA A 5 8.18 11.89 -22.99
CA ALA A 5 9.27 10.93 -23.02
C ALA A 5 10.33 11.38 -24.02
N GLY A 6 11.55 10.93 -23.82
CA GLY A 6 12.65 11.17 -24.73
C GLY A 6 13.75 10.13 -24.53
N GLY A 7 14.47 9.87 -25.58
CA GLY A 7 15.59 8.93 -25.53
C GLY A 7 16.45 9.06 -26.77
N GLY A 8 17.53 8.34 -26.78
CA GLY A 8 18.49 8.33 -27.88
C GLY A 8 19.46 7.18 -27.83
N ARG A 9 20.17 7.01 -28.92
CA ARG A 9 21.30 6.13 -29.03
C ARG A 9 22.58 6.94 -28.82
N TYR A 10 23.43 6.51 -27.91
CA TYR A 10 24.58 7.24 -27.40
C TYR A 10 25.85 6.39 -27.48
N ASP A 11 26.20 5.89 -28.67
CA ASP A 11 27.28 4.90 -28.85
C ASP A 11 28.65 5.36 -28.36
N LYS A 12 28.88 6.65 -28.25
CA LYS A 12 30.14 7.23 -27.79
C LYS A 12 30.10 7.79 -26.38
N LEU A 13 28.96 7.70 -25.70
CA LEU A 13 28.80 8.30 -24.37
C LEU A 13 29.75 7.66 -23.34
N CYS A 14 29.85 6.34 -23.32
CA CYS A 14 30.73 5.63 -22.40
C CYS A 14 32.19 5.98 -22.64
N SER A 15 32.62 6.07 -23.91
CA SER A 15 33.97 6.46 -24.29
C SER A 15 34.29 7.90 -23.86
N VAL A 16 33.36 8.83 -24.03
CA VAL A 16 33.55 10.24 -23.62
C VAL A 16 33.64 10.38 -22.10
N ILE A 17 32.76 9.70 -21.35
CA ILE A 17 32.75 9.81 -19.87
C ILE A 17 33.95 9.11 -19.23
N SER A 18 34.45 8.07 -19.86
CA SER A 18 35.59 7.26 -19.34
C SER A 18 36.96 7.67 -19.89
N ASP A 19 37.05 8.84 -20.56
CA ASP A 19 38.27 9.27 -21.25
C ASP A 19 38.85 8.17 -22.19
N GLY A 20 37.99 7.46 -22.90
CA GLY A 20 38.38 6.40 -23.83
C GLY A 20 38.64 5.05 -23.19
N ALA A 21 38.55 4.89 -21.87
CA ALA A 21 38.80 3.64 -21.18
C ALA A 21 37.76 2.56 -21.50
N THR A 22 36.57 2.94 -21.88
CA THR A 22 35.44 2.01 -22.16
C THR A 22 34.70 2.47 -23.41
N ASP A 23 34.66 1.62 -24.45
CA ASP A 23 33.89 1.91 -25.69
C ASP A 23 32.76 0.87 -25.83
N ILE A 24 31.60 1.20 -25.24
CA ILE A 24 30.40 0.36 -25.27
C ILE A 24 29.26 1.20 -25.84
N PRO A 25 28.56 0.72 -26.87
CA PRO A 25 27.37 1.40 -27.37
C PRO A 25 26.28 1.42 -26.29
N ALA A 26 25.59 2.56 -26.18
CA ALA A 26 24.56 2.75 -25.19
C ALA A 26 23.30 3.36 -25.82
N CYS A 27 22.16 3.04 -25.25
CA CYS A 27 20.92 3.74 -25.51
C CYS A 27 20.26 4.10 -24.18
N GLY A 28 19.54 5.19 -24.16
CA GLY A 28 18.80 5.65 -22.97
C GLY A 28 17.41 6.13 -23.34
N PHE A 29 16.52 5.96 -22.39
CA PHE A 29 15.13 6.43 -22.49
C PHE A 29 14.69 6.93 -21.12
N ALA A 30 14.02 8.07 -21.08
CA ALA A 30 13.45 8.63 -19.87
C ALA A 30 12.01 9.07 -20.12
N MET A 31 11.16 8.95 -19.10
CA MET A 31 9.76 9.35 -19.14
C MET A 31 9.43 10.11 -17.86
N GLY A 32 8.68 11.21 -17.98
CA GLY A 32 8.28 12.00 -16.81
C GLY A 32 6.95 11.52 -16.22
N ASP A 33 6.97 11.01 -15.00
CA ASP A 33 5.79 10.53 -14.27
C ASP A 33 4.75 11.65 -14.05
N VAL A 34 5.18 12.85 -13.67
CA VAL A 34 4.30 14.01 -13.48
C VAL A 34 3.60 14.38 -14.79
N VAL A 35 4.36 14.43 -15.91
CA VAL A 35 3.80 14.78 -17.23
C VAL A 35 2.81 13.74 -17.73
N ILE A 36 3.08 12.44 -17.46
CA ILE A 36 2.16 11.35 -17.75
C ILE A 36 0.90 11.47 -16.89
N GLY A 37 1.05 11.74 -15.59
CA GLY A 37 -0.08 11.97 -14.69
C GLY A 37 -0.99 13.10 -15.17
N ASP A 38 -0.42 14.22 -15.63
CA ASP A 38 -1.17 15.35 -16.20
C ASP A 38 -1.87 14.94 -17.51
N LEU A 39 -1.19 14.19 -18.37
CA LEU A 39 -1.77 13.68 -19.61
C LEU A 39 -2.96 12.76 -19.37
N ILE A 40 -2.83 11.83 -18.43
CA ILE A 40 -3.92 10.91 -18.03
C ILE A 40 -5.11 11.72 -17.53
N LYS A 41 -4.90 12.68 -16.61
CA LYS A 41 -5.97 13.51 -16.03
C LYS A 41 -6.67 14.38 -17.10
N SER A 42 -5.95 14.87 -18.09
CA SER A 42 -6.50 15.71 -19.17
C SER A 42 -7.23 14.91 -20.25
N THR A 43 -7.00 13.62 -20.35
CA THR A 43 -7.62 12.74 -21.35
C THR A 43 -8.84 12.04 -20.76
N LYS A 44 -10.07 12.40 -21.18
CA LYS A 44 -11.32 11.89 -20.58
C LYS A 44 -11.38 10.38 -20.39
N SER A 45 -11.04 9.59 -21.41
CA SER A 45 -11.08 8.12 -21.33
C SER A 45 -10.07 7.56 -20.33
N ALA A 46 -8.84 8.07 -20.35
CA ALA A 46 -7.79 7.66 -19.42
C ALA A 46 -8.09 8.09 -17.98
N ASN A 47 -8.62 9.31 -17.79
CA ASN A 47 -9.03 9.77 -16.47
C ASN A 47 -10.18 8.93 -15.90
N SER A 48 -11.19 8.58 -16.70
CA SER A 48 -12.26 7.68 -16.26
C SER A 48 -11.74 6.30 -15.85
N GLN A 49 -10.79 5.74 -16.60
CA GLN A 49 -10.15 4.47 -16.23
C GLN A 49 -9.35 4.58 -14.92
N LEU A 50 -8.59 5.68 -14.75
CA LEU A 50 -7.87 5.95 -13.52
C LEU A 50 -8.82 6.06 -12.31
N LEU A 51 -9.91 6.84 -12.43
CA LEU A 51 -10.88 7.00 -11.36
C LEU A 51 -11.56 5.67 -10.98
N ASN A 52 -11.93 4.86 -11.97
CA ASN A 52 -12.49 3.53 -11.73
C ASN A 52 -11.47 2.62 -11.04
N TYR A 53 -10.21 2.64 -11.49
CA TYR A 53 -9.14 1.87 -10.86
C TYR A 53 -8.93 2.28 -9.40
N LEU A 54 -8.88 3.58 -9.13
CA LEU A 54 -8.71 4.10 -7.76
C LEU A 54 -9.92 3.76 -6.88
N ALA A 55 -11.14 3.89 -7.39
CA ALA A 55 -12.35 3.56 -6.63
C ALA A 55 -12.36 2.10 -6.14
N VAL A 56 -11.83 1.17 -6.95
CA VAL A 56 -11.75 -0.26 -6.59
C VAL A 56 -10.49 -0.59 -5.78
N ASN A 57 -9.40 0.14 -6.00
CA ASN A 57 -8.08 -0.23 -5.47
C ASN A 57 -7.55 0.70 -4.37
N ASP A 58 -8.27 1.75 -4.02
CA ASP A 58 -7.82 2.76 -3.04
C ASP A 58 -7.99 2.30 -1.58
N ALA A 59 -8.83 1.30 -1.35
CA ALA A 59 -9.04 0.73 -0.02
C ALA A 59 -7.90 -0.23 0.36
N ALA A 60 -7.43 -0.16 1.60
CA ALA A 60 -6.58 -1.17 2.19
C ALA A 60 -7.43 -2.37 2.66
N ASP A 61 -6.94 -3.59 2.47
CA ASP A 61 -7.60 -4.75 3.08
C ASP A 61 -7.38 -4.74 4.60
N VAL A 62 -6.13 -4.48 5.01
CA VAL A 62 -5.70 -4.53 6.41
C VAL A 62 -4.86 -3.32 6.77
N TYR A 63 -5.12 -2.74 7.94
CA TYR A 63 -4.22 -1.79 8.58
C TYR A 63 -3.66 -2.40 9.86
N VAL A 64 -2.33 -2.52 9.97
CA VAL A 64 -1.69 -3.02 11.18
C VAL A 64 -1.35 -1.85 12.08
N ILE A 65 -1.95 -1.83 13.27
CA ILE A 65 -1.75 -0.84 14.34
C ILE A 65 -0.68 -1.37 15.26
N ILE A 66 0.42 -0.66 15.35
CA ILE A 66 1.51 -0.95 16.28
C ILE A 66 1.20 -0.20 17.58
N ALA A 67 0.68 -0.92 18.57
CA ALA A 67 0.27 -0.35 19.85
C ALA A 67 1.44 -0.25 20.82
N ASP A 68 2.48 -1.08 20.65
CA ASP A 68 3.73 -1.03 21.40
C ASP A 68 4.91 -1.12 20.43
N GLU A 69 5.77 -0.10 20.42
CA GLU A 69 6.92 -0.03 19.52
C GLU A 69 7.96 -1.14 19.76
N SER A 70 8.01 -1.71 20.96
CA SER A 70 8.85 -2.88 21.24
C SER A 70 8.44 -4.13 20.43
N LYS A 71 7.22 -4.13 19.87
CA LYS A 71 6.63 -5.19 19.06
C LYS A 71 6.59 -4.86 17.55
N ARG A 72 7.34 -3.84 17.13
CA ARG A 72 7.39 -3.43 15.73
C ARG A 72 7.92 -4.53 14.80
N ILE A 73 8.91 -5.29 15.25
CA ILE A 73 9.51 -6.37 14.43
C ILE A 73 8.46 -7.44 14.16
N GLU A 74 7.79 -7.92 15.20
CA GLU A 74 6.71 -8.92 15.09
C GLU A 74 5.55 -8.40 14.24
N ALA A 75 5.20 -7.12 14.38
CA ALA A 75 4.19 -6.49 13.53
C ALA A 75 4.60 -6.47 12.05
N ILE A 76 5.88 -6.20 11.75
CA ILE A 76 6.40 -6.22 10.38
C ILE A 76 6.36 -7.64 9.80
N GLU A 77 6.65 -8.67 10.58
CA GLU A 77 6.54 -10.07 10.14
C GLU A 77 5.08 -10.42 9.77
N ILE A 78 4.10 -10.01 10.58
CA ILE A 78 2.68 -10.15 10.28
C ILE A 78 2.32 -9.43 8.96
N ILE A 79 2.77 -8.18 8.81
CA ILE A 79 2.53 -7.38 7.61
C ILE A 79 3.08 -8.09 6.37
N GLN A 80 4.31 -8.59 6.45
CA GLN A 80 4.94 -9.27 5.32
C GLN A 80 4.22 -10.57 4.97
N LYS A 81 3.78 -11.34 5.96
CA LYS A 81 2.99 -12.55 5.75
C LYS A 81 1.69 -12.25 5.00
N LEU A 82 0.93 -11.26 5.47
CA LEU A 82 -0.33 -10.84 4.82
C LEU A 82 -0.11 -10.34 3.39
N ARG A 83 0.97 -9.60 3.15
CA ARG A 83 1.32 -9.14 1.79
C ARG A 83 1.68 -10.29 0.86
N ASN A 84 2.37 -11.31 1.36
CA ASN A 84 2.69 -12.51 0.60
C ASN A 84 1.43 -13.33 0.24
N GLU A 85 0.38 -13.22 1.03
CA GLU A 85 -0.95 -13.81 0.79
C GLU A 85 -1.84 -12.93 -0.12
N GLY A 86 -1.34 -11.78 -0.59
CA GLY A 86 -2.01 -10.90 -1.53
C GLY A 86 -2.89 -9.82 -0.90
N HIS A 87 -2.85 -9.65 0.44
CA HIS A 87 -3.60 -8.60 1.11
C HIS A 87 -2.90 -7.23 1.01
N LYS A 88 -3.63 -6.19 0.65
CA LYS A 88 -3.15 -4.80 0.70
C LYS A 88 -3.01 -4.36 2.15
N THR A 89 -1.83 -4.55 2.71
CA THR A 89 -1.55 -4.30 4.12
C THR A 89 -0.73 -3.03 4.31
N ILE A 90 -1.22 -2.12 5.15
CA ILE A 90 -0.61 -0.82 5.45
C ILE A 90 -0.35 -0.70 6.96
N HIS A 91 0.63 0.10 7.32
CA HIS A 91 0.98 0.43 8.70
C HIS A 91 1.69 1.79 8.77
N SER A 92 1.85 2.33 9.95
CA SER A 92 2.67 3.53 10.16
C SER A 92 4.16 3.20 10.08
N LEU A 93 4.91 3.95 9.24
CA LEU A 93 6.36 3.75 9.06
C LEU A 93 7.19 4.27 10.24
N SER A 94 6.63 5.20 11.03
CA SER A 94 7.26 5.76 12.23
C SER A 94 6.36 5.56 13.45
N GLU A 95 6.93 5.72 14.64
CA GLU A 95 6.16 5.73 15.87
C GLU A 95 5.02 6.74 15.81
N THR A 96 3.82 6.28 16.04
CA THR A 96 2.60 7.07 15.87
C THR A 96 1.57 6.67 16.91
N LYS A 97 0.90 7.66 17.51
CA LYS A 97 -0.16 7.40 18.50
C LYS A 97 -1.25 6.50 17.93
N ILE A 98 -1.74 5.56 18.71
CA ILE A 98 -2.76 4.56 18.33
C ILE A 98 -3.98 5.24 17.69
N ALA A 99 -4.50 6.31 18.28
CA ALA A 99 -5.65 7.04 17.74
C ALA A 99 -5.40 7.57 16.32
N LYS A 100 -4.18 8.07 16.03
CA LYS A 100 -3.82 8.54 14.68
C LYS A 100 -3.70 7.38 13.69
N GLN A 101 -3.24 6.23 14.14
CA GLN A 101 -3.19 5.02 13.30
C GLN A 101 -4.61 4.55 12.94
N PHE A 102 -5.57 4.58 13.88
CA PHE A 102 -6.98 4.29 13.59
C PHE A 102 -7.58 5.28 12.60
N SER A 103 -7.36 6.59 12.78
CA SER A 103 -7.81 7.59 11.81
C SER A 103 -7.22 7.36 10.41
N SER A 104 -5.96 6.92 10.34
CA SER A 104 -5.33 6.55 9.06
C SER A 104 -5.98 5.31 8.44
N ALA A 105 -6.31 4.30 9.24
CA ALA A 105 -7.01 3.11 8.78
C ALA A 105 -8.40 3.45 8.19
N GLU A 106 -9.15 4.33 8.87
CA GLU A 106 -10.45 4.82 8.40
C GLU A 106 -10.34 5.61 7.10
N ASN A 107 -9.37 6.54 7.01
CA ASN A 107 -9.12 7.34 5.80
C ASN A 107 -8.74 6.47 4.60
N LEU A 108 -8.00 5.40 4.82
CA LEU A 108 -7.63 4.42 3.81
C LEU A 108 -8.72 3.37 3.58
N LYS A 109 -9.88 3.53 4.21
CA LYS A 109 -11.02 2.61 4.11
C LYS A 109 -10.62 1.16 4.36
N ALA A 110 -9.67 0.94 5.27
CA ALA A 110 -9.24 -0.40 5.62
C ALA A 110 -10.42 -1.17 6.20
N ARG A 111 -10.61 -2.40 5.75
CA ARG A 111 -11.67 -3.26 6.26
C ARG A 111 -11.33 -3.82 7.63
N THR A 112 -10.08 -4.21 7.81
CA THR A 112 -9.60 -4.87 9.02
C THR A 112 -8.50 -4.06 9.67
N ALA A 113 -8.56 -3.85 10.99
CA ALA A 113 -7.45 -3.36 11.78
C ALA A 113 -6.90 -4.49 12.67
N ILE A 114 -5.60 -4.74 12.61
CA ILE A 114 -4.88 -5.68 13.45
C ILE A 114 -4.05 -4.90 14.46
N ILE A 115 -4.26 -5.13 15.74
CA ILE A 115 -3.60 -4.40 16.81
C ILE A 115 -2.56 -5.31 17.46
N VAL A 116 -1.28 -4.92 17.32
CA VAL A 116 -0.14 -5.64 17.90
C VAL A 116 0.40 -4.83 19.08
N GLY A 117 0.28 -5.39 20.26
CA GLY A 117 0.66 -4.76 21.53
C GLY A 117 1.47 -5.71 22.43
N ARG A 118 1.52 -5.36 23.70
CA ARG A 118 2.27 -6.12 24.74
C ARG A 118 1.75 -7.53 24.95
N GLU A 119 0.49 -7.77 24.58
CA GLU A 119 -0.20 -9.04 24.72
C GLU A 119 0.27 -10.10 23.70
N TYR A 120 1.14 -9.68 22.75
CA TYR A 120 1.69 -10.61 21.76
C TYR A 120 2.21 -11.91 22.43
N PRO A 121 1.88 -13.10 21.91
CA PRO A 121 1.34 -13.44 20.59
C PRO A 121 -0.19 -13.33 20.44
N LYS A 122 -0.91 -12.92 21.47
CA LYS A 122 -2.33 -12.56 21.35
C LYS A 122 -2.44 -11.19 20.71
N ILE A 123 -3.35 -11.08 19.76
CA ILE A 123 -3.61 -9.87 19.00
C ILE A 123 -5.11 -9.60 18.92
N LYS A 124 -5.46 -8.33 18.81
CA LYS A 124 -6.84 -7.94 18.58
C LYS A 124 -7.06 -7.65 17.12
N VAL A 125 -8.11 -8.21 16.57
CA VAL A 125 -8.54 -7.98 15.19
C VAL A 125 -9.90 -7.32 15.22
N LYS A 126 -10.01 -6.18 14.54
CA LYS A 126 -11.22 -5.37 14.46
C LYS A 126 -11.71 -5.29 13.03
N ASP A 127 -12.95 -5.71 12.78
CA ASP A 127 -13.68 -5.39 11.56
C ASP A 127 -14.17 -3.95 11.68
N LEU A 128 -13.57 -3.05 10.89
CA LEU A 128 -13.89 -1.62 10.92
C LEU A 128 -15.24 -1.31 10.27
N SER A 129 -15.75 -2.20 9.41
CA SER A 129 -17.05 -2.04 8.77
C SER A 129 -18.19 -2.41 9.71
N ASN A 130 -18.09 -3.57 10.37
CA ASN A 130 -19.13 -4.10 11.25
C ASN A 130 -18.90 -3.73 12.74
N LYS A 131 -17.79 -3.00 13.03
CA LYS A 131 -17.42 -2.54 14.39
C LYS A 131 -17.30 -3.67 15.41
N THR A 132 -16.94 -4.88 14.98
CA THR A 132 -16.70 -6.02 15.84
C THR A 132 -15.21 -6.16 16.14
N GLU A 133 -14.87 -6.64 17.34
CA GLU A 133 -13.50 -6.87 17.78
C GLU A 133 -13.39 -8.27 18.39
N ILE A 134 -12.35 -9.00 18.02
CA ILE A 134 -12.04 -10.32 18.55
C ILE A 134 -10.56 -10.39 18.95
N GLU A 135 -10.24 -11.23 19.93
CA GLU A 135 -8.87 -11.56 20.29
C GLU A 135 -8.54 -12.96 19.76
N ILE A 136 -7.41 -13.07 19.07
CA ILE A 136 -6.95 -14.31 18.44
C ILE A 136 -5.44 -14.51 18.67
N ASN A 137 -4.93 -15.69 18.36
CA ASN A 137 -3.50 -15.93 18.27
C ASN A 137 -2.97 -15.52 16.90
N VAL A 138 -1.67 -15.22 16.84
CA VAL A 138 -1.02 -14.74 15.59
C VAL A 138 -1.14 -15.71 14.41
N GLU A 139 -1.24 -17.02 14.69
CA GLU A 139 -1.41 -18.05 13.66
C GLU A 139 -2.76 -17.99 12.95
N GLU A 140 -3.79 -17.46 13.63
CA GLU A 140 -5.17 -17.39 13.14
C GLU A 140 -5.45 -16.16 12.27
N ILE A 141 -4.46 -15.23 12.14
CA ILE A 141 -4.63 -13.96 11.38
C ILE A 141 -5.09 -14.20 9.94
N PRO A 142 -4.45 -15.06 9.12
CA PRO A 142 -4.82 -15.19 7.72
C PRO A 142 -6.27 -15.62 7.53
N SER A 143 -6.70 -16.65 8.26
CA SER A 143 -8.08 -17.16 8.18
C SER A 143 -9.10 -16.13 8.67
N THR A 144 -8.75 -15.36 9.70
CA THR A 144 -9.62 -14.32 10.25
C THR A 144 -9.78 -13.15 9.27
N VAL A 145 -8.68 -12.69 8.66
CA VAL A 145 -8.71 -11.60 7.67
C VAL A 145 -9.54 -12.02 6.45
N GLU A 146 -9.36 -13.24 5.97
CA GLU A 146 -10.13 -13.76 4.84
C GLU A 146 -11.63 -13.87 5.18
N THR A 147 -11.96 -14.31 6.39
CA THR A 147 -13.35 -14.38 6.87
C THR A 147 -13.99 -12.99 6.92
N ILE A 148 -13.29 -11.99 7.48
CA ILE A 148 -13.78 -10.61 7.53
C ILE A 148 -13.94 -10.04 6.12
N LYS A 149 -12.99 -10.29 5.23
CA LYS A 149 -13.03 -9.83 3.84
C LYS A 149 -14.26 -10.34 3.09
N ASN A 150 -14.65 -11.57 3.34
CA ASN A 150 -15.77 -12.24 2.68
C ASN A 150 -17.11 -12.07 3.40
N SER A 151 -17.13 -11.50 4.64
CA SER A 151 -18.36 -11.25 5.34
C SER A 151 -19.18 -10.13 4.69
N PRO A 152 -20.53 -10.24 4.66
CA PRO A 152 -21.37 -9.16 4.14
C PRO A 152 -21.15 -7.88 4.96
N LEU A 153 -21.27 -6.74 4.29
CA LEU A 153 -21.31 -5.44 4.97
C LEU A 153 -22.68 -5.30 5.61
N ASP A 154 -22.72 -4.90 6.89
CA ASP A 154 -23.97 -4.50 7.49
C ASP A 154 -24.55 -3.32 6.69
N PRO A 155 -25.85 -3.35 6.36
CA PRO A 155 -26.48 -2.23 5.67
C PRO A 155 -26.32 -0.97 6.52
N PRO A 156 -26.09 0.21 5.89
CA PRO A 156 -25.99 1.45 6.63
C PRO A 156 -27.27 1.65 7.43
N LEU A 157 -27.12 1.91 8.72
CA LEU A 157 -28.25 2.30 9.57
C LEU A 157 -28.86 3.57 8.95
N ILE A 158 -30.01 3.40 8.29
CA ILE A 158 -30.80 4.52 7.76
C ILE A 158 -31.36 5.24 8.99
N SER A 159 -30.73 6.35 9.32
CA SER A 159 -31.21 7.31 10.32
C SER A 159 -31.96 8.44 9.65
#